data_23ab8d72a79b790b3df60553f3131527
#
_entry.id   23ab8d72a79b790b3df60553f3131527
#
_cell.length_a   1.000
_cell.length_b   1.000
_cell.length_c   1.000
_cell.angle_alpha   90.00
_cell.angle_beta   90.00
_cell.angle_gamma   90.00
#
_symmetry.space_group_name_H-M   'P 1'
#
loop_
_entity.id
_entity.type
_entity.pdbx_description
1 polymer ?
#
loop_
_entity_poly.entity_id
_entity_poly.type
_entity_poly.pdbx_seq_one_letter_code
_entity_poly.pdbx_strand_id
1 'polypeptide(L)'
;MTTNFHEKADTYLEATFDALEAQDEDALLEVDLEGGILTIELEDGRQWLISKHEPSGEMWLSSPISGGLHFSNTDDGWTLTDGRNLSTLTSEEISEASGAVFHL
;
A
#
# COMPACT_ATOMS: atom_id res chain seq x y z
N MET A 1 -2.76 26.78 -5.43
CA MET A 1 -1.61 25.89 -5.18
C MET A 1 -2.06 24.45 -5.09
N THR A 2 -1.54 23.64 -5.95
CA THR A 2 -1.90 22.23 -5.93
C THR A 2 -1.09 21.48 -4.90
N THR A 3 -1.72 20.53 -4.23
CA THR A 3 -1.02 19.58 -3.38
C THR A 3 -0.12 18.74 -4.29
N ASN A 4 1.16 18.69 -3.97
CA ASN A 4 2.08 17.96 -4.81
C ASN A 4 2.01 16.45 -4.56
N PHE A 5 2.60 15.72 -5.50
CA PHE A 5 2.64 14.26 -5.43
C PHE A 5 3.25 13.74 -4.12
N HIS A 6 4.37 14.31 -3.68
CA HIS A 6 5.05 13.85 -2.46
C HIS A 6 4.16 13.94 -1.24
N GLU A 7 3.44 15.04 -1.11
CA GLU A 7 2.56 15.26 0.03
C GLU A 7 1.42 14.24 0.03
N LYS A 8 0.81 14.02 -1.12
CA LYS A 8 -0.28 13.05 -1.24
C LYS A 8 0.22 11.62 -0.99
N ALA A 9 1.37 11.28 -1.56
CA ALA A 9 1.95 9.95 -1.42
C ALA A 9 2.36 9.69 0.03
N ASP A 10 3.03 10.63 0.66
CA ASP A 10 3.47 10.48 2.05
C ASP A 10 2.28 10.36 3.00
N THR A 11 1.23 11.15 2.77
CA THR A 11 0.01 11.07 3.57
C THR A 11 -0.62 9.69 3.44
N TYR A 12 -0.68 9.16 2.23
CA TYR A 12 -1.22 7.83 1.98
C TYR A 12 -0.41 6.74 2.69
N LEU A 13 0.91 6.80 2.55
CA LEU A 13 1.80 5.80 3.13
C LEU A 13 1.71 5.82 4.66
N GLU A 14 1.70 6.99 5.28
CA GLU A 14 1.59 7.11 6.73
C GLU A 14 0.24 6.62 7.25
N ALA A 15 -0.84 6.97 6.58
CA ALA A 15 -2.17 6.53 6.95
C ALA A 15 -2.31 5.01 6.82
N THR A 16 -1.73 4.44 5.78
CA THR A 16 -1.76 3.00 5.56
C THR A 16 -0.94 2.27 6.62
N PHE A 17 0.24 2.79 6.94
CA PHE A 17 1.09 2.24 8.00
C PHE A 17 0.32 2.23 9.33
N ASP A 18 -0.28 3.36 9.70
CA ASP A 18 -1.03 3.48 10.95
C ASP A 18 -2.22 2.54 11.00
N ALA A 19 -2.93 2.40 9.89
CA ALA A 19 -4.10 1.52 9.81
C ALA A 19 -3.72 0.06 9.98
N LEU A 20 -2.62 -0.37 9.34
CA LEU A 20 -2.15 -1.74 9.47
C LEU A 20 -1.69 -2.05 10.89
N GLU A 21 -0.95 -1.14 11.51
CA GLU A 21 -0.50 -1.32 12.89
C GLU A 21 -1.69 -1.40 13.85
N ALA A 22 -2.68 -0.55 13.65
CA ALA A 22 -3.86 -0.52 14.52
C ALA A 22 -4.73 -1.77 14.36
N GLN A 23 -4.78 -2.36 13.18
CA GLN A 23 -5.65 -3.50 12.89
C GLN A 23 -4.98 -4.86 13.15
N ASP A 24 -3.66 -4.89 13.26
CA ASP A 24 -2.91 -6.14 13.41
C ASP A 24 -2.83 -6.58 14.86
N GLU A 25 -3.97 -7.00 15.41
CA GLU A 25 -4.07 -7.39 16.82
C GLU A 25 -3.25 -8.62 17.19
N ASP A 26 -3.07 -9.54 16.23
CA ASP A 26 -2.35 -10.79 16.46
C ASP A 26 -0.89 -10.74 16.01
N ALA A 27 -0.41 -9.56 15.65
CA ALA A 27 0.97 -9.34 15.19
C ALA A 27 1.36 -10.28 14.03
N LEU A 28 0.46 -10.38 13.04
CA LEU A 28 0.68 -11.23 11.86
C LEU A 28 1.60 -10.57 10.85
N LEU A 29 1.74 -9.25 10.93
CA LEU A 29 2.49 -8.47 9.96
C LEU A 29 3.69 -7.79 10.61
N GLU A 30 4.76 -7.64 9.84
CA GLU A 30 5.81 -6.68 10.15
C GLU A 30 5.65 -5.55 9.16
N VAL A 31 5.42 -4.34 9.65
CA VAL A 31 5.19 -3.17 8.81
C VAL A 31 6.27 -2.14 9.09
N ASP A 32 6.88 -1.64 8.04
CA ASP A 32 7.93 -0.63 8.13
C ASP A 32 7.69 0.47 7.11
N LEU A 33 7.95 1.70 7.49
CA LEU A 33 7.83 2.85 6.57
C LEU A 33 9.10 3.67 6.67
N GLU A 34 9.89 3.66 5.61
CA GLU A 34 11.16 4.35 5.58
C GLU A 34 11.48 4.82 4.17
N GLY A 35 11.89 6.08 4.05
CA GLY A 35 12.35 6.62 2.77
C GLY A 35 11.30 6.60 1.67
N GLY A 36 10.03 6.71 2.02
CA GLY A 36 8.94 6.68 1.04
C GLY A 36 8.58 5.29 0.57
N ILE A 37 9.01 4.26 1.31
CA ILE A 37 8.69 2.86 1.00
C ILE A 37 8.01 2.23 2.19
N LEU A 38 6.81 1.72 1.98
CA LEU A 38 6.06 0.96 2.97
C LEU A 38 6.27 -0.52 2.68
N THR A 39 6.81 -1.25 3.64
CA THR A 39 7.03 -2.69 3.52
C THR A 39 6.08 -3.41 4.46
N ILE A 40 5.38 -4.40 3.95
CA ILE A 40 4.45 -5.23 4.72
C ILE A 40 4.89 -6.67 4.54
N GLU A 41 5.30 -7.32 5.62
CA GLU A 41 5.83 -8.69 5.56
C GLU A 41 5.02 -9.64 6.44
N LEU A 42 4.72 -10.82 5.90
CA LEU A 42 4.11 -11.91 6.66
C LEU A 42 5.17 -12.81 7.26
N GLU A 43 4.79 -13.63 8.24
CA GLU A 43 5.68 -14.60 8.87
C GLU A 43 6.35 -15.56 7.88
N ASP A 44 5.66 -15.89 6.80
CA ASP A 44 6.17 -16.80 5.78
C ASP A 44 7.17 -16.15 4.82
N GLY A 45 7.44 -14.86 5.00
CA GLY A 45 8.42 -14.13 4.20
C GLY A 45 7.86 -13.41 2.99
N ARG A 46 6.56 -13.56 2.70
CA ARG A 46 5.95 -12.81 1.59
C ARG A 46 5.88 -11.33 1.95
N GLN A 47 6.22 -10.47 1.00
CA GLN A 47 6.27 -9.03 1.23
C GLN A 47 5.50 -8.26 0.17
N TRP A 48 4.81 -7.22 0.62
CA TRP A 48 4.23 -6.19 -0.25
C TRP A 48 5.03 -4.92 -0.02
N LEU A 49 5.46 -4.28 -1.10
CA LEU A 49 6.13 -2.99 -1.03
C LEU A 49 5.31 -1.96 -1.78
N ILE A 50 5.00 -0.86 -1.11
CA ILE A 50 4.31 0.27 -1.73
C ILE A 50 5.27 1.45 -1.67
N SER A 51 5.66 1.97 -2.82
CA SER A 51 6.63 3.05 -2.88
C SER A 51 6.15 4.17 -3.78
N LYS A 52 6.55 5.40 -3.46
CA LYS A 52 6.28 6.51 -4.35
C LYS A 52 7.33 6.56 -5.44
N HIS A 53 6.90 6.78 -6.68
CA HIS A 53 7.78 6.88 -7.82
C HIS A 53 7.74 8.30 -8.37
N GLU A 54 8.71 9.09 -7.98
CA GLU A 54 8.80 10.51 -8.27
C GLU A 54 8.73 10.86 -9.75
N PRO A 55 9.55 10.21 -10.60
CA PRO A 55 9.59 10.59 -12.02
C PRO A 55 8.24 10.49 -12.72
N SER A 56 7.40 9.54 -12.34
CA SER A 56 6.10 9.36 -12.99
C SER A 56 4.93 9.92 -12.19
N GLY A 57 5.16 10.28 -10.91
CA GLY A 57 4.08 10.72 -10.03
C GLY A 57 3.12 9.61 -9.66
N GLU A 58 3.61 8.38 -9.65
CA GLU A 58 2.80 7.19 -9.37
C GLU A 58 3.17 6.54 -8.05
N MET A 59 2.24 5.73 -7.52
CA MET A 59 2.53 4.80 -6.44
C MET A 59 2.74 3.43 -7.07
N TRP A 60 3.81 2.78 -6.69
CA TRP A 60 4.17 1.47 -7.22
C TRP A 60 3.98 0.41 -6.14
N LEU A 61 3.27 -0.65 -6.49
CA LEU A 61 3.08 -1.81 -5.63
C LEU A 61 3.88 -2.98 -6.18
N SER A 62 4.67 -3.62 -5.31
CA SER A 62 5.29 -4.90 -5.61
C SER A 62 4.60 -5.92 -4.71
N SER A 63 3.85 -6.83 -5.32
CA SER A 63 3.04 -7.83 -4.62
C SER A 63 3.53 -9.24 -4.91
N PRO A 64 3.55 -10.12 -3.90
CA PRO A 64 3.89 -11.53 -4.14
C PRO A 64 2.75 -12.28 -4.86
N ILE A 65 1.59 -11.65 -4.99
CA ILE A 65 0.42 -12.24 -5.65
C ILE A 65 0.19 -11.65 -7.03
N SER A 66 0.05 -10.32 -7.13
CA SER A 66 -0.28 -9.66 -8.39
C SER A 66 0.92 -9.08 -9.13
N GLY A 67 2.12 -9.13 -8.55
CA GLY A 67 3.33 -8.62 -9.19
C GLY A 67 3.48 -7.12 -9.06
N GLY A 68 4.10 -6.49 -10.05
CA GLY A 68 4.34 -5.05 -10.04
C GLY A 68 3.21 -4.29 -10.70
N LEU A 69 2.63 -3.33 -9.99
CA LEU A 69 1.53 -2.51 -10.48
C LEU A 69 1.81 -1.04 -10.21
N HIS A 70 1.36 -0.17 -11.09
CA HIS A 70 1.55 1.27 -10.99
C HIS A 70 0.20 1.96 -10.87
N PHE A 71 0.03 2.79 -9.86
CA PHE A 71 -1.23 3.47 -9.56
C PHE A 71 -1.07 4.98 -9.70
N SER A 72 -2.05 5.61 -10.33
CA SER A 72 -2.09 7.07 -10.49
C SER A 72 -3.07 7.66 -9.50
N ASN A 73 -2.83 8.89 -9.07
CA ASN A 73 -3.75 9.58 -8.17
C ASN A 73 -4.94 10.11 -8.95
N THR A 74 -6.12 9.67 -8.56
CA THR A 74 -7.39 10.07 -9.19
C THR A 74 -8.36 10.52 -8.10
N ASP A 75 -9.58 10.90 -8.48
CA ASP A 75 -10.62 11.25 -7.52
C ASP A 75 -10.97 10.09 -6.60
N ASP A 76 -10.70 8.86 -7.05
CA ASP A 76 -10.97 7.65 -6.26
C ASP A 76 -9.75 7.18 -5.46
N GLY A 77 -8.71 7.99 -5.38
CA GLY A 77 -7.48 7.67 -4.68
C GLY A 77 -6.39 7.21 -5.66
N TRP A 78 -5.62 6.21 -5.26
CA TRP A 78 -4.56 5.65 -6.11
C TRP A 78 -5.15 4.46 -6.88
N THR A 79 -5.28 4.61 -8.20
CA THR A 79 -5.97 3.61 -9.02
C THR A 79 -5.17 3.19 -10.24
N LEU A 80 -5.45 1.98 -10.72
CA LEU A 80 -4.95 1.49 -12.00
C LEU A 80 -5.83 2.05 -13.12
N THR A 81 -5.37 1.92 -14.35
CA THR A 81 -6.14 2.36 -15.51
C THR A 81 -7.49 1.66 -15.65
N ASP A 82 -7.62 0.46 -15.09
CA ASP A 82 -8.88 -0.28 -15.09
C ASP A 82 -9.78 0.07 -13.90
N GLY A 83 -9.36 1.00 -13.07
CA GLY A 83 -10.15 1.49 -11.92
C GLY A 83 -9.91 0.78 -10.61
N ARG A 84 -9.10 -0.28 -10.59
CA ARG A 84 -8.81 -0.97 -9.32
C ARG A 84 -8.04 -0.03 -8.39
N ASN A 85 -8.42 -0.03 -7.12
CA ASN A 85 -7.87 0.87 -6.11
C ASN A 85 -6.77 0.19 -5.30
N LEU A 86 -5.67 0.91 -5.06
CA LEU A 86 -4.52 0.37 -4.33
C LEU A 86 -4.89 -0.13 -2.93
N SER A 87 -5.67 0.65 -2.19
CA SER A 87 -6.09 0.26 -0.84
C SER A 87 -6.94 -1.00 -0.85
N THR A 88 -7.89 -1.08 -1.75
CA THR A 88 -8.79 -2.25 -1.87
C THR A 88 -8.00 -3.50 -2.26
N LEU A 89 -7.16 -3.37 -3.28
CA LEU A 89 -6.36 -4.49 -3.76
C LEU A 89 -5.44 -5.03 -2.67
N THR A 90 -4.72 -4.12 -2.00
CA THR A 90 -3.77 -4.50 -0.95
C THR A 90 -4.51 -5.12 0.24
N SER A 91 -5.65 -4.54 0.62
CA SER A 91 -6.47 -5.08 1.71
C SER A 91 -6.91 -6.51 1.43
N GLU A 92 -7.39 -6.77 0.23
CA GLU A 92 -7.85 -8.09 -0.17
C GLU A 92 -6.72 -9.10 -0.17
N GLU A 93 -5.57 -8.74 -0.72
CA GLU A 93 -4.43 -9.65 -0.80
C GLU A 93 -3.86 -9.97 0.57
N ILE A 94 -3.68 -8.96 1.42
CA ILE A 94 -3.15 -9.17 2.76
C ILE A 94 -4.13 -9.97 3.61
N SER A 95 -5.42 -9.67 3.51
CA SER A 95 -6.44 -10.38 4.27
C SER A 95 -6.46 -11.86 3.91
N GLU A 96 -6.44 -12.17 2.62
CA GLU A 96 -6.41 -13.56 2.16
C GLU A 96 -5.14 -14.27 2.59
N ALA A 97 -4.00 -13.63 2.43
CA ALA A 97 -2.71 -14.22 2.72
C ALA A 97 -2.49 -14.45 4.22
N SER A 98 -2.96 -13.55 5.06
CA SER A 98 -2.76 -13.63 6.51
C SER A 98 -3.83 -14.42 7.24
N GLY A 99 -5.00 -14.57 6.64
CA GLY A 99 -6.14 -15.21 7.29
C GLY A 99 -6.90 -14.30 8.25
N ALA A 100 -6.53 -13.02 8.29
CA ALA A 100 -7.22 -12.00 9.10
C ALA A 100 -7.84 -10.97 8.17
N VAL A 101 -8.69 -10.09 8.69
CA VAL A 101 -9.35 -9.06 7.89
C VAL A 101 -8.67 -7.72 8.10
N PHE A 102 -8.21 -7.11 7.01
CA PHE A 102 -7.62 -5.77 7.02
C PHE A 102 -8.40 -4.87 6.06
N HIS A 103 -8.61 -3.62 6.47
CA HIS A 103 -9.30 -2.60 5.66
C HIS A 103 -8.40 -1.36 5.57
N LEU A 104 -7.97 -1.01 4.37
CA LEU A 104 -7.11 0.15 4.15
C LEU A 104 -7.82 1.31 3.46
#